data_8865999a507abbd760161580236e2ea4
#
_entry.id   8865999a507abbd760161580236e2ea4
#
_cell.length_a   1.000
_cell.length_b   1.000
_cell.length_c   1.000
_cell.angle_alpha   90.00
_cell.angle_beta   90.00
_cell.angle_gamma   90.00
#
_symmetry.space_group_name_H-M   'P 1'
#
loop_
_entity.id
_entity.type
_entity.pdbx_description
1 polymer ?
#
loop_
_entity_poly.entity_id
_entity_poly.type
_entity_poly.pdbx_seq_one_letter_code
_entity_poly.pdbx_strand_id
1 'polypeptide(L)'
;MKRIALLATALAFSACSPAAEPPVPAPETPAAEATPPAPSVTLDVLTADGIGPLTLGMTKDEVIAAVGPTRTPDAVGGPEPESCEEFRPERAPEGVLVMIEQGKLSRISLVDMSTVKTDKGLGLGDTADTVKTGYGDQAKASPHKYQDKPAEYITWWKGGPRTEPYVQDEAARGIVYEIDGTGKVGAIHAGGPSIQYVEGCA
;
A
#
# COMPACT_ATOMS: atom_id res chain seq x y z
N MET A 1 3.35 14.81 82.01
CA MET A 1 2.45 15.38 83.06
C MET A 1 1.40 16.21 82.39
N LYS A 2 0.18 16.06 82.79
CA LYS A 2 -1.12 16.69 82.49
C LYS A 2 -1.97 15.93 81.43
N ARG A 3 -2.86 15.13 82.01
CA ARG A 3 -4.06 14.61 81.39
C ARG A 3 -5.11 15.72 81.38
N ILE A 4 -5.81 15.87 80.22
CA ILE A 4 -7.08 16.60 80.20
C ILE A 4 -8.07 15.71 79.44
N ALA A 5 -9.08 15.27 80.19
CA ALA A 5 -10.29 14.59 79.71
C ALA A 5 -11.29 15.67 79.27
N LEU A 6 -11.94 15.47 78.14
CA LEU A 6 -13.14 16.25 77.79
C LEU A 6 -14.23 15.34 77.25
N LEU A 7 -15.42 15.57 77.80
CA LEU A 7 -16.66 14.84 77.72
C LEU A 7 -17.22 14.73 76.33
N ALA A 8 -17.83 13.58 76.08
CA ALA A 8 -18.74 13.30 74.96
C ALA A 8 -20.10 13.90 75.19
N THR A 9 -20.62 14.63 74.22
CA THR A 9 -22.07 14.98 74.14
C THR A 9 -22.65 14.40 72.86
N ALA A 10 -23.51 13.40 73.02
CA ALA A 10 -24.25 12.76 71.94
C ALA A 10 -25.48 13.62 71.60
N LEU A 11 -25.55 14.09 70.34
CA LEU A 11 -26.78 14.64 69.75
C LEU A 11 -27.33 13.62 68.77
N ALA A 12 -28.49 13.08 69.07
CA ALA A 12 -29.26 12.27 68.17
C ALA A 12 -29.98 13.13 67.12
N PHE A 13 -29.59 13.01 65.85
CA PHE A 13 -30.36 13.54 64.75
C PHE A 13 -31.20 12.42 64.14
N SER A 14 -32.53 12.57 64.19
CA SER A 14 -33.48 11.79 63.40
C SER A 14 -33.33 12.13 61.93
N ALA A 15 -32.85 11.20 61.12
CA ALA A 15 -32.84 11.33 59.69
C ALA A 15 -34.17 10.86 59.08
N CYS A 16 -34.95 11.80 58.52
CA CYS A 16 -35.99 11.48 57.55
C CYS A 16 -35.31 11.05 56.25
N SER A 17 -35.45 9.78 55.86
CA SER A 17 -35.09 9.30 54.54
C SER A 17 -36.07 9.86 53.51
N PRO A 18 -35.63 10.53 52.45
CA PRO A 18 -36.45 10.76 51.29
C PRO A 18 -36.58 9.46 50.48
N ALA A 19 -37.79 9.19 49.99
CA ALA A 19 -38.12 8.06 49.15
C ALA A 19 -37.24 8.10 47.87
N ALA A 20 -36.61 6.97 47.53
CA ALA A 20 -35.86 6.79 46.33
C ALA A 20 -36.78 6.91 45.11
N GLU A 21 -36.50 7.88 44.25
CA GLU A 21 -37.09 8.02 42.92
C GLU A 21 -36.65 6.83 42.05
N PRO A 22 -37.53 6.22 41.23
CA PRO A 22 -37.14 5.11 40.36
C PRO A 22 -36.10 5.58 39.33
N PRO A 23 -35.10 4.75 38.96
CA PRO A 23 -34.08 5.11 38.02
C PRO A 23 -34.68 5.42 36.65
N VAL A 24 -34.40 6.61 36.15
CA VAL A 24 -34.70 7.01 34.76
C VAL A 24 -33.90 6.09 33.84
N PRO A 25 -34.53 5.42 32.84
CA PRO A 25 -33.76 4.64 31.86
C PRO A 25 -32.76 5.52 31.12
N ALA A 26 -31.51 5.11 31.11
CA ALA A 26 -30.47 5.77 30.32
C ALA A 26 -30.88 5.76 28.84
N PRO A 27 -30.63 6.84 28.08
CA PRO A 27 -30.89 6.84 26.65
C PRO A 27 -30.03 5.76 25.99
N GLU A 28 -30.71 4.80 25.34
CA GLU A 28 -30.04 3.80 24.52
C GLU A 28 -29.28 4.53 23.40
N THR A 29 -27.95 4.42 23.43
CA THR A 29 -27.10 4.88 22.34
C THR A 29 -27.48 4.04 21.10
N PRO A 30 -27.86 4.66 19.97
CA PRO A 30 -28.11 3.89 18.74
C PRO A 30 -26.87 3.05 18.42
N ALA A 31 -27.06 1.74 18.29
CA ALA A 31 -26.01 0.86 17.80
C ALA A 31 -25.55 1.38 16.45
N ALA A 32 -24.27 1.68 16.32
CA ALA A 32 -23.68 2.07 15.04
C ALA A 32 -23.99 0.95 14.04
N GLU A 33 -24.78 1.29 13.03
CA GLU A 33 -25.13 0.41 11.93
C GLU A 33 -23.82 0.00 11.26
N ALA A 34 -23.48 -1.28 11.31
CA ALA A 34 -22.26 -1.81 10.70
C ALA A 34 -22.33 -1.52 9.18
N THR A 35 -21.45 -0.67 8.69
CA THR A 35 -21.29 -0.41 7.25
C THR A 35 -21.07 -1.75 6.54
N PRO A 36 -21.84 -2.08 5.50
CA PRO A 36 -21.61 -3.31 4.74
C PRO A 36 -20.17 -3.40 4.29
N PRO A 37 -19.53 -4.59 4.30
CA PRO A 37 -18.17 -4.75 3.80
C PRO A 37 -18.12 -4.27 2.35
N ALA A 38 -17.14 -3.41 2.04
CA ALA A 38 -16.92 -2.92 0.70
C ALA A 38 -16.69 -4.11 -0.26
N PRO A 39 -17.21 -4.07 -1.50
CA PRO A 39 -17.06 -5.16 -2.45
C PRO A 39 -15.58 -5.49 -2.64
N SER A 40 -15.25 -6.78 -2.67
CA SER A 40 -13.91 -7.25 -2.97
C SER A 40 -13.50 -6.81 -4.37
N VAL A 41 -12.37 -6.13 -4.47
CA VAL A 41 -11.83 -5.65 -5.74
C VAL A 41 -10.92 -6.74 -6.31
N THR A 42 -11.17 -7.14 -7.56
CA THR A 42 -10.32 -8.13 -8.24
C THR A 42 -9.09 -7.41 -8.83
N LEU A 43 -7.91 -7.75 -8.33
CA LEU A 43 -6.60 -7.24 -8.79
C LEU A 43 -5.72 -8.42 -9.20
N ASP A 44 -6.13 -9.15 -10.25
CA ASP A 44 -5.56 -10.47 -10.58
C ASP A 44 -4.42 -10.39 -11.60
N VAL A 45 -4.43 -9.38 -12.46
CA VAL A 45 -3.47 -9.28 -13.57
C VAL A 45 -2.90 -7.88 -13.63
N LEU A 46 -1.56 -7.80 -13.50
CA LEU A 46 -0.80 -6.56 -13.68
C LEU A 46 -0.48 -6.36 -15.16
N THR A 47 -0.78 -5.20 -15.68
CA THR A 47 -0.39 -4.73 -17.03
C THR A 47 0.45 -3.47 -16.95
N ALA A 48 1.07 -3.06 -18.04
CA ALA A 48 1.78 -1.79 -18.10
C ALA A 48 0.87 -0.56 -17.90
N ASP A 49 -0.44 -0.72 -18.08
CA ASP A 49 -1.42 0.36 -17.97
C ASP A 49 -2.13 0.39 -16.60
N GLY A 50 -1.98 -0.66 -15.77
CA GLY A 50 -2.66 -0.76 -14.48
C GLY A 50 -2.96 -2.18 -14.01
N ILE A 51 -3.81 -2.28 -12.97
CA ILE A 51 -4.27 -3.55 -12.39
C ILE A 51 -5.73 -3.42 -11.94
N GLY A 52 -6.62 -4.29 -12.43
CA GLY A 52 -8.04 -4.22 -12.11
C GLY A 52 -8.64 -2.83 -12.36
N PRO A 53 -9.23 -2.16 -11.36
CA PRO A 53 -9.78 -0.82 -11.52
C PRO A 53 -8.72 0.30 -11.49
N LEU A 54 -7.47 -0.01 -11.13
CA LEU A 54 -6.40 0.98 -11.08
C LEU A 54 -5.80 1.19 -12.47
N THR A 55 -5.87 2.42 -12.94
CA THR A 55 -5.27 2.85 -14.22
C THR A 55 -4.27 3.98 -13.95
N LEU A 56 -3.13 3.93 -14.61
CA LEU A 56 -2.12 4.98 -14.48
C LEU A 56 -2.69 6.36 -14.82
N GLY A 57 -2.27 7.36 -14.04
CA GLY A 57 -2.78 8.73 -14.14
C GLY A 57 -4.01 9.03 -13.28
N MET A 58 -4.62 8.03 -12.64
CA MET A 58 -5.65 8.26 -11.60
C MET A 58 -5.09 9.15 -10.49
N THR A 59 -5.91 10.03 -9.98
CA THR A 59 -5.56 10.81 -8.79
C THR A 59 -5.47 9.91 -7.56
N LYS A 60 -4.76 10.37 -6.52
CA LYS A 60 -4.70 9.66 -5.24
C LYS A 60 -6.08 9.34 -4.68
N ASP A 61 -7.00 10.29 -4.74
CA ASP A 61 -8.37 10.12 -4.23
C ASP A 61 -9.14 9.03 -5.00
N GLU A 62 -8.98 8.97 -6.32
CA GLU A 62 -9.57 7.90 -7.16
C GLU A 62 -8.96 6.54 -6.82
N VAL A 63 -7.65 6.46 -6.57
CA VAL A 63 -6.99 5.22 -6.12
C VAL A 63 -7.54 4.79 -4.76
N ILE A 64 -7.64 5.72 -3.80
CA ILE A 64 -8.20 5.44 -2.47
C ILE A 64 -9.67 5.00 -2.57
N ALA A 65 -10.46 5.64 -3.40
CA ALA A 65 -11.85 5.25 -3.63
C ALA A 65 -11.95 3.82 -4.20
N ALA A 66 -11.05 3.46 -5.13
CA ALA A 66 -11.04 2.15 -5.78
C ALA A 66 -10.55 1.02 -4.86
N VAL A 67 -9.45 1.23 -4.12
CA VAL A 67 -8.74 0.14 -3.39
C VAL A 67 -8.51 0.41 -1.92
N GLY A 68 -9.05 1.50 -1.38
CA GLY A 68 -8.90 1.90 0.04
C GLY A 68 -7.65 2.73 0.31
N PRO A 69 -7.60 3.35 1.50
CA PRO A 69 -6.45 4.10 1.95
C PRO A 69 -5.25 3.18 2.23
N THR A 70 -4.16 3.76 2.71
CA THR A 70 -3.00 2.96 3.11
C THR A 70 -3.32 2.02 4.27
N ARG A 71 -2.86 0.77 4.15
CA ARG A 71 -2.94 -0.25 5.21
C ARG A 71 -2.05 0.09 6.40
N THR A 72 -1.01 0.88 6.19
CA THR A 72 0.00 1.27 7.18
C THR A 72 0.16 2.78 7.21
N PRO A 73 -0.76 3.52 7.87
CA PRO A 73 -0.76 4.98 7.86
C PRO A 73 0.50 5.61 8.46
N ASP A 74 1.17 4.87 9.36
CA ASP A 74 2.41 5.33 10.00
C ASP A 74 3.68 5.01 9.18
N ALA A 75 3.55 4.29 8.06
CA ALA A 75 4.67 4.05 7.17
C ALA A 75 4.94 5.29 6.32
N VAL A 76 6.19 5.75 6.33
CA VAL A 76 6.60 6.88 5.51
C VAL A 76 6.63 6.45 4.05
N GLY A 77 5.80 7.09 3.22
CA GLY A 77 5.71 6.80 1.79
C GLY A 77 6.84 7.37 0.93
N GLY A 78 7.74 8.14 1.54
CA GLY A 78 8.85 8.84 0.90
C GLY A 78 9.25 10.07 1.71
N PRO A 79 10.41 10.69 1.43
CA PRO A 79 10.87 11.87 2.15
C PRO A 79 10.02 13.13 1.88
N GLU A 80 9.39 13.20 0.71
CA GLU A 80 8.50 14.27 0.27
C GLU A 80 7.16 13.71 -0.22
N PRO A 81 6.27 13.27 0.70
CA PRO A 81 5.03 12.56 0.33
C PRO A 81 4.07 13.39 -0.54
N GLU A 82 4.17 14.71 -0.53
CA GLU A 82 3.36 15.58 -1.40
C GLU A 82 3.77 15.50 -2.87
N SER A 83 5.06 15.21 -3.13
CA SER A 83 5.58 15.07 -4.49
C SER A 83 5.67 13.62 -4.95
N CYS A 84 6.05 12.71 -4.06
CA CYS A 84 6.11 11.28 -4.33
C CYS A 84 5.86 10.48 -3.06
N GLU A 85 4.90 9.57 -3.12
CA GLU A 85 4.61 8.64 -2.02
C GLU A 85 4.33 7.23 -2.53
N GLU A 86 4.65 6.25 -1.70
CA GLU A 86 4.30 4.86 -1.94
C GLU A 86 3.46 4.33 -0.77
N PHE A 87 2.42 3.58 -1.08
CA PHE A 87 1.62 2.94 -0.04
C PHE A 87 0.99 1.62 -0.48
N ARG A 88 0.59 0.81 0.51
CA ARG A 88 -0.13 -0.45 0.32
C ARG A 88 -1.62 -0.23 0.57
N PRO A 89 -2.47 -0.29 -0.46
CA PRO A 89 -3.91 -0.07 -0.28
C PRO A 89 -4.56 -1.20 0.53
N GLU A 90 -5.54 -0.86 1.38
CA GLU A 90 -6.20 -1.81 2.28
C GLU A 90 -6.89 -2.96 1.56
N ARG A 91 -7.55 -2.68 0.41
CA ARG A 91 -8.30 -3.67 -0.37
C ARG A 91 -7.51 -4.32 -1.50
N ALA A 92 -6.21 -3.99 -1.61
CA ALA A 92 -5.33 -4.66 -2.56
C ALA A 92 -4.82 -6.01 -2.00
N PRO A 93 -4.48 -6.98 -2.85
CA PRO A 93 -3.76 -8.18 -2.45
C PRO A 93 -2.44 -7.86 -1.75
N GLU A 94 -1.95 -8.80 -0.95
CA GLU A 94 -0.65 -8.65 -0.32
C GLU A 94 0.46 -8.47 -1.38
N GLY A 95 1.44 -7.62 -1.04
CA GLY A 95 2.54 -7.30 -1.92
C GLY A 95 2.22 -6.38 -3.09
N VAL A 96 1.00 -5.84 -3.19
CA VAL A 96 0.71 -4.75 -4.12
C VAL A 96 1.04 -3.41 -3.46
N LEU A 97 1.90 -2.63 -4.13
CA LEU A 97 2.35 -1.30 -3.72
C LEU A 97 2.02 -0.32 -4.85
N VAL A 98 1.49 0.83 -4.52
CA VAL A 98 1.21 1.91 -5.49
C VAL A 98 2.11 3.11 -5.22
N MET A 99 2.57 3.77 -6.29
CA MET A 99 3.32 5.02 -6.24
C MET A 99 2.47 6.15 -6.81
N ILE A 100 2.36 7.21 -6.05
CA ILE A 100 1.70 8.46 -6.44
C ILE A 100 2.78 9.53 -6.62
N GLU A 101 2.96 10.00 -7.84
CA GLU A 101 3.83 11.14 -8.17
C GLU A 101 2.99 12.32 -8.63
N GLN A 102 3.28 13.50 -8.09
CA GLN A 102 2.55 14.73 -8.41
C GLN A 102 1.03 14.54 -8.33
N GLY A 103 0.58 13.79 -7.31
CA GLY A 103 -0.82 13.48 -7.06
C GLY A 103 -1.46 12.45 -7.99
N LYS A 104 -0.69 11.75 -8.84
CA LYS A 104 -1.19 10.76 -9.81
C LYS A 104 -0.49 9.42 -9.67
N LEU A 105 -1.26 8.35 -9.89
CA LEU A 105 -0.73 6.99 -9.96
C LEU A 105 0.26 6.86 -11.13
N SER A 106 1.53 6.64 -10.83
CA SER A 106 2.63 6.56 -11.79
C SER A 106 3.20 5.15 -11.92
N ARG A 107 3.16 4.35 -10.82
CA ARG A 107 3.71 2.99 -10.78
C ARG A 107 2.87 2.09 -9.88
N ILE A 108 2.76 0.83 -10.27
CA ILE A 108 2.23 -0.26 -9.44
C ILE A 108 3.32 -1.31 -9.35
N SER A 109 3.61 -1.75 -8.13
CA SER A 109 4.67 -2.74 -7.87
C SER A 109 4.10 -4.00 -7.24
N LEU A 110 4.64 -5.14 -7.64
CA LEU A 110 4.46 -6.42 -6.96
C LEU A 110 5.77 -6.73 -6.22
N VAL A 111 5.67 -6.84 -4.91
CA VAL A 111 6.81 -7.03 -4.01
C VAL A 111 6.47 -8.07 -2.94
N ASP A 112 7.43 -8.40 -2.10
CA ASP A 112 7.29 -9.30 -0.94
C ASP A 112 6.75 -10.69 -1.36
N MET A 113 5.55 -11.05 -0.92
CA MET A 113 4.92 -12.35 -1.20
C MET A 113 3.74 -12.23 -2.17
N SER A 114 3.73 -11.23 -3.05
CA SER A 114 2.65 -11.08 -4.02
C SER A 114 2.49 -12.33 -4.89
N THR A 115 1.25 -12.79 -5.00
CA THR A 115 0.89 -13.91 -5.89
C THR A 115 0.30 -13.44 -7.21
N VAL A 116 0.14 -12.14 -7.37
CA VAL A 116 -0.36 -11.51 -8.60
C VAL A 116 0.61 -11.77 -9.76
N LYS A 117 0.08 -11.98 -10.93
CA LYS A 117 0.86 -12.21 -12.15
C LYS A 117 0.67 -11.05 -13.14
N THR A 118 1.63 -10.89 -14.04
CA THR A 118 1.46 -10.00 -15.19
C THR A 118 0.53 -10.64 -16.25
N ASP A 119 0.14 -9.88 -17.26
CA ASP A 119 -0.60 -10.36 -18.44
C ASP A 119 0.16 -11.44 -19.24
N LYS A 120 1.46 -11.59 -19.03
CA LYS A 120 2.29 -12.68 -19.54
C LYS A 120 2.30 -13.92 -18.63
N GLY A 121 1.59 -13.89 -17.51
CA GLY A 121 1.59 -14.96 -16.51
C GLY A 121 2.86 -15.01 -15.66
N LEU A 122 3.72 -14.00 -15.75
CA LEU A 122 4.97 -13.89 -15.01
C LEU A 122 4.74 -13.26 -13.63
N GLY A 123 5.49 -13.71 -12.62
CA GLY A 123 5.36 -13.21 -11.25
C GLY A 123 6.63 -13.36 -10.43
N LEU A 124 6.54 -13.03 -9.16
CA LEU A 124 7.65 -13.20 -8.24
C LEU A 124 8.10 -14.66 -8.17
N GLY A 125 9.41 -14.86 -8.09
CA GLY A 125 10.04 -16.18 -8.04
C GLY A 125 10.30 -16.85 -9.40
N ASP A 126 9.73 -16.32 -10.50
CA ASP A 126 10.09 -16.79 -11.85
C ASP A 126 11.55 -16.47 -12.17
N THR A 127 12.18 -17.25 -13.05
CA THR A 127 13.58 -17.03 -13.40
C THR A 127 13.76 -15.92 -14.43
N ALA A 128 14.94 -15.30 -14.46
CA ALA A 128 15.30 -14.33 -15.49
C ALA A 128 15.11 -14.89 -16.91
N ASP A 129 15.45 -16.16 -17.12
CA ASP A 129 15.29 -16.82 -18.42
C ASP A 129 13.81 -16.99 -18.81
N THR A 130 12.93 -17.26 -17.84
CA THR A 130 11.49 -17.31 -18.08
C THR A 130 10.98 -15.95 -18.56
N VAL A 131 11.40 -14.86 -17.90
CA VAL A 131 11.04 -13.49 -18.29
C VAL A 131 11.54 -13.16 -19.68
N LYS A 132 12.83 -13.42 -19.95
CA LYS A 132 13.45 -13.19 -21.28
C LYS A 132 12.76 -13.97 -22.39
N THR A 133 12.39 -15.23 -22.11
CA THR A 133 11.65 -16.05 -23.07
C THR A 133 10.25 -15.50 -23.35
N GLY A 134 9.56 -14.99 -22.31
CA GLY A 134 8.21 -14.43 -22.45
C GLY A 134 8.12 -13.16 -23.30
N TYR A 135 9.21 -12.38 -23.36
CA TYR A 135 9.27 -11.14 -24.12
C TYR A 135 10.16 -11.20 -25.38
N GLY A 136 11.08 -12.18 -25.45
CA GLY A 136 12.08 -12.26 -26.54
C GLY A 136 12.87 -10.97 -26.68
N ASP A 137 13.11 -10.56 -27.92
CA ASP A 137 13.85 -9.33 -28.24
C ASP A 137 13.14 -8.02 -27.88
N GLN A 138 11.88 -8.10 -27.37
CA GLN A 138 11.10 -6.93 -26.98
C GLN A 138 11.49 -6.40 -25.59
N ALA A 139 12.19 -7.18 -24.76
CA ALA A 139 12.71 -6.72 -23.49
C ALA A 139 14.23 -6.57 -23.53
N LYS A 140 14.73 -5.61 -22.75
CA LYS A 140 16.17 -5.38 -22.57
C LYS A 140 16.58 -5.69 -21.14
N ALA A 141 17.70 -6.42 -21.01
CA ALA A 141 18.38 -6.62 -19.75
C ALA A 141 19.43 -5.54 -19.50
N SER A 142 19.54 -5.07 -18.27
CA SER A 142 20.58 -4.15 -17.81
C SER A 142 21.12 -4.57 -16.45
N PRO A 143 22.38 -4.23 -16.09
CA PRO A 143 22.95 -4.58 -14.80
C PRO A 143 22.11 -4.04 -13.63
N HIS A 144 22.01 -4.82 -12.56
CA HIS A 144 21.43 -4.37 -11.30
C HIS A 144 22.33 -3.31 -10.66
N LYS A 145 21.73 -2.25 -10.08
CA LYS A 145 22.50 -1.10 -9.53
C LYS A 145 23.36 -1.47 -8.32
N TYR A 146 22.88 -2.42 -7.49
CA TYR A 146 23.49 -2.72 -6.19
C TYR A 146 23.96 -4.17 -6.02
N GLN A 147 23.65 -5.03 -6.95
CA GLN A 147 23.97 -6.45 -6.86
C GLN A 147 24.73 -6.93 -8.08
N ASP A 148 25.69 -7.82 -7.87
CA ASP A 148 26.42 -8.48 -8.95
C ASP A 148 25.53 -9.52 -9.66
N LYS A 149 25.97 -9.95 -10.83
CA LYS A 149 25.30 -11.03 -11.57
C LYS A 149 25.10 -12.26 -10.68
N PRO A 150 23.96 -12.96 -10.78
CA PRO A 150 22.96 -12.90 -11.87
C PRO A 150 21.91 -11.81 -11.74
N ALA A 151 21.99 -10.90 -10.74
CA ALA A 151 21.05 -9.82 -10.58
C ALA A 151 21.07 -8.86 -11.79
N GLU A 152 19.89 -8.51 -12.26
CA GLU A 152 19.69 -7.64 -13.42
C GLU A 152 18.30 -7.02 -13.41
N TYR A 153 18.07 -5.96 -14.20
CA TYR A 153 16.74 -5.49 -14.55
C TYR A 153 16.39 -5.97 -15.95
N ILE A 154 15.17 -6.51 -16.13
CA ILE A 154 14.65 -6.87 -17.46
C ILE A 154 13.47 -5.94 -17.72
N THR A 155 13.63 -5.02 -18.66
CA THR A 155 12.66 -3.96 -18.95
C THR A 155 11.99 -4.19 -20.29
N TRP A 156 10.67 -4.17 -20.31
CA TRP A 156 9.84 -4.14 -21.50
C TRP A 156 9.05 -2.84 -21.57
N TRP A 157 9.01 -2.23 -22.75
CA TRP A 157 8.18 -1.05 -23.00
C TRP A 157 7.14 -1.36 -24.09
N LYS A 158 5.93 -0.86 -23.90
CA LYS A 158 4.87 -0.89 -24.92
C LYS A 158 5.36 -0.12 -26.16
N GLY A 159 5.24 -0.74 -27.32
CA GLY A 159 5.78 -0.18 -28.58
C GLY A 159 7.21 -0.58 -28.88
N GLY A 160 7.86 -1.40 -28.07
CA GLY A 160 9.15 -2.00 -28.32
C GLY A 160 10.31 -1.41 -27.50
N PRO A 161 11.51 -1.97 -27.69
CA PRO A 161 12.69 -1.57 -26.94
C PRO A 161 13.05 -0.11 -27.15
N ARG A 162 13.43 0.59 -26.07
CA ARG A 162 13.93 1.96 -26.10
C ARG A 162 15.45 1.96 -26.24
N THR A 163 15.98 2.97 -26.90
CA THR A 163 17.43 3.14 -27.13
C THR A 163 18.05 4.11 -26.15
N GLU A 164 17.27 5.05 -25.63
CA GLU A 164 17.67 5.99 -24.60
C GLU A 164 17.98 5.26 -23.28
N PRO A 165 19.01 5.67 -22.56
CA PRO A 165 19.38 5.07 -21.29
C PRO A 165 18.33 5.30 -20.19
N TYR A 166 17.51 6.35 -20.33
CA TYR A 166 16.43 6.70 -19.41
C TYR A 166 15.25 7.28 -20.20
N VAL A 167 14.10 6.62 -20.07
CA VAL A 167 12.85 7.04 -20.72
C VAL A 167 12.21 8.16 -19.89
N GLN A 168 11.95 9.31 -20.53
CA GLN A 168 11.30 10.47 -19.91
C GLN A 168 9.90 10.76 -20.45
N ASP A 169 9.49 10.03 -21.49
CA ASP A 169 8.16 10.19 -22.09
C ASP A 169 7.06 9.74 -21.09
N GLU A 170 6.32 10.68 -20.53
CA GLU A 170 5.25 10.43 -19.57
C GLU A 170 4.13 9.53 -20.13
N ALA A 171 4.00 9.45 -21.45
CA ALA A 171 3.06 8.55 -22.10
C ALA A 171 3.61 7.12 -22.24
N ALA A 172 4.90 6.89 -22.01
CA ALA A 172 5.48 5.56 -22.06
C ALA A 172 4.85 4.66 -21.00
N ARG A 173 4.66 3.40 -21.36
CA ARG A 173 4.12 2.35 -20.48
C ARG A 173 5.01 1.12 -20.58
N GLY A 174 5.38 0.55 -19.45
CA GLY A 174 6.28 -0.58 -19.43
C GLY A 174 6.20 -1.40 -18.16
N ILE A 175 6.99 -2.45 -18.14
CA ILE A 175 7.16 -3.34 -16.97
C ILE A 175 8.65 -3.60 -16.80
N VAL A 176 9.15 -3.45 -15.57
CA VAL A 176 10.49 -3.84 -15.14
C VAL A 176 10.35 -5.05 -14.22
N TYR A 177 11.14 -6.08 -14.50
CA TYR A 177 11.37 -7.21 -13.62
C TYR A 177 12.74 -7.03 -12.96
N GLU A 178 12.77 -6.86 -11.67
CA GLU A 178 14.00 -6.83 -10.88
C GLU A 178 14.38 -8.26 -10.52
N ILE A 179 15.51 -8.69 -11.05
CA ILE A 179 16.07 -10.02 -10.79
C ILE A 179 17.08 -9.90 -9.65
N ASP A 180 16.88 -10.70 -8.63
CA ASP A 180 17.74 -10.75 -7.45
C ASP A 180 19.05 -11.52 -7.68
N GLY A 181 19.93 -11.54 -6.65
CA GLY A 181 21.20 -12.28 -6.68
C GLY A 181 21.06 -13.81 -6.80
N THR A 182 19.85 -14.36 -6.72
CA THR A 182 19.55 -15.79 -6.97
C THR A 182 19.07 -16.06 -8.40
N GLY A 183 18.94 -15.01 -9.23
CA GLY A 183 18.46 -15.10 -10.61
C GLY A 183 16.94 -15.20 -10.74
N LYS A 184 16.20 -14.80 -9.72
CA LYS A 184 14.74 -14.85 -9.68
C LYS A 184 14.14 -13.44 -9.60
N VAL A 185 12.92 -13.31 -10.08
CA VAL A 185 12.13 -12.09 -9.95
C VAL A 185 11.85 -11.82 -8.47
N GLY A 186 12.46 -10.78 -7.93
CA GLY A 186 12.25 -10.28 -6.57
C GLY A 186 11.20 -9.18 -6.49
N ALA A 187 11.08 -8.37 -7.56
CA ALA A 187 10.06 -7.35 -7.69
C ALA A 187 9.63 -7.16 -9.15
N ILE A 188 8.40 -6.63 -9.34
CA ILE A 188 7.88 -6.24 -10.66
C ILE A 188 7.32 -4.84 -10.53
N HIS A 189 7.71 -3.93 -11.43
CA HIS A 189 7.23 -2.55 -11.48
C HIS A 189 6.57 -2.30 -12.82
N ALA A 190 5.29 -1.89 -12.82
CA ALA A 190 4.55 -1.58 -14.02
C ALA A 190 4.06 -0.14 -13.99
N GLY A 191 4.16 0.56 -15.12
CA GLY A 191 3.73 1.94 -15.16
C GLY A 191 4.41 2.82 -16.20
N GLY A 192 4.52 4.09 -15.85
CA GLY A 192 5.21 5.13 -16.62
C GLY A 192 6.73 5.10 -16.40
N PRO A 193 7.42 6.22 -16.68
CA PRO A 193 8.89 6.34 -16.49
C PRO A 193 9.39 5.99 -15.09
N SER A 194 8.56 6.18 -14.06
CA SER A 194 8.88 5.85 -12.66
C SER A 194 9.18 4.38 -12.38
N ILE A 195 8.87 3.46 -13.32
CA ILE A 195 9.33 2.07 -13.21
C ILE A 195 10.85 1.92 -13.20
N GLN A 196 11.57 2.96 -13.60
CA GLN A 196 13.05 3.02 -13.64
C GLN A 196 13.66 3.51 -12.31
N TYR A 197 12.83 3.97 -11.36
CA TYR A 197 13.31 4.41 -10.05
C TYR A 197 13.68 3.20 -9.20
N VAL A 198 14.97 3.03 -8.97
CA VAL A 198 15.51 1.89 -8.22
C VAL A 198 15.11 1.96 -6.74
N GLU A 199 15.00 3.15 -6.20
CA GLU A 199 14.74 3.40 -4.77
C GLU A 199 13.31 3.92 -4.50
N GLY A 200 12.43 3.83 -5.47
CA GLY A 200 11.07 4.35 -5.31
C GLY A 200 11.02 5.86 -5.17
N CYS A 201 10.30 6.33 -4.16
CA CYS A 201 10.19 7.76 -3.77
C CYS A 201 11.33 8.23 -2.84
N ALA A 202 12.53 7.63 -2.88
CA ALA A 202 13.66 8.01 -2.03
C ALA A 202 14.39 9.24 -2.54
#